data_111dbc17ac2b1251e0bc95be72fcb03c
#
_entry.id   111dbc17ac2b1251e0bc95be72fcb03c
#
_cell.length_a   1.000
_cell.length_b   1.000
_cell.length_c   1.000
_cell.angle_alpha   90.00
_cell.angle_beta   90.00
_cell.angle_gamma   90.00
#
_symmetry.space_group_name_H-M   'P 1'
#
loop_
_entity.id
_entity.type
_entity.pdbx_description
1 polymer ?
#
loop_
_entity_poly.entity_id
_entity_poly.type
_entity_poly.pdbx_seq_one_letter_code
_entity_poly.pdbx_strand_id
1 'polypeptide(L)'
;MTRLDSVQDGCWVNLTYPSEDELNTVAVTLGVEPSFLRAALDEEETSRIDTEDGQTLIIIDVPAVEKDDAVVYSTLPLGIIVTDKHIITVCLKETSILKDFQDGLVRFAETQRRTSFILYMLLQVAKRFLQYLKQIDKIYNYMERQLYKSQRNKELIQLLDLEKSLVYFNTSLKANEVTLEKILRGRIITLYEEDHDLLEDVLIEVRQAIEMANIYSSIISGMMDAFASVISNNLNVIMKVLTSITILLTIPNIFFSFYGMNVANLPLDQFWWFPLALSGVVILVVAIILKKRDLF
;
A
#
# COMPACT_ATOMS: atom_id res chain seq x y z
N MET A 1 20.02 7.14 25.37
CA MET A 1 21.01 6.07 25.70
C MET A 1 20.79 5.58 27.12
N THR A 2 20.11 4.45 27.30
CA THR A 2 19.99 3.81 28.63
C THR A 2 21.26 3.02 28.83
N ARG A 3 22.04 3.31 29.86
CA ARG A 3 23.37 2.72 30.08
C ARG A 3 23.32 1.21 30.32
N LEU A 4 24.17 0.47 29.62
CA LEU A 4 24.42 -0.98 29.81
C LEU A 4 25.24 -1.30 31.09
N ASP A 5 25.21 -0.46 32.10
CA ASP A 5 26.09 -0.55 33.27
C ASP A 5 25.79 -1.78 34.19
N SER A 6 24.67 -2.47 33.99
CA SER A 6 24.35 -3.75 34.67
C SER A 6 23.31 -4.57 33.90
N VAL A 7 23.78 -5.26 32.85
CA VAL A 7 22.93 -6.21 32.12
C VAL A 7 22.80 -7.49 32.94
N GLN A 8 21.62 -7.76 33.48
CA GLN A 8 21.33 -9.00 34.19
C GLN A 8 20.94 -10.11 33.21
N ASP A 9 21.26 -11.36 33.53
CA ASP A 9 20.79 -12.51 32.75
C ASP A 9 19.26 -12.49 32.63
N GLY A 10 18.75 -12.71 31.40
CA GLY A 10 17.32 -12.67 31.09
C GLY A 10 16.77 -11.28 30.71
N CYS A 11 17.61 -10.26 30.55
CA CYS A 11 17.15 -8.95 30.11
C CYS A 11 16.92 -8.92 28.59
N TRP A 12 16.08 -7.98 28.16
CA TRP A 12 15.88 -7.60 26.79
C TRP A 12 16.62 -6.30 26.49
N VAL A 13 17.42 -6.31 25.41
CA VAL A 13 18.18 -5.15 24.92
C VAL A 13 17.57 -4.70 23.60
N ASN A 14 17.12 -3.44 23.50
CA ASN A 14 16.55 -2.89 22.29
C ASN A 14 17.48 -1.84 21.66
N LEU A 15 17.88 -2.09 20.42
CA LEU A 15 18.73 -1.23 19.61
C LEU A 15 17.86 -0.62 18.48
N THR A 16 17.56 0.67 18.63
CA THR A 16 16.81 1.41 17.61
C THR A 16 17.72 2.47 17.00
N TYR A 17 17.95 2.38 15.68
CA TYR A 17 18.88 3.24 14.96
C TYR A 17 20.26 3.34 15.65
N PRO A 18 20.91 2.18 15.94
CA PRO A 18 22.16 2.17 16.68
C PRO A 18 23.32 2.75 15.88
N SER A 19 24.24 3.41 16.56
CA SER A 19 25.53 3.80 15.99
C SER A 19 26.47 2.59 15.93
N GLU A 20 27.51 2.65 15.10
CA GLU A 20 28.55 1.59 15.04
C GLU A 20 29.24 1.37 16.40
N ASP A 21 29.42 2.41 17.20
CA ASP A 21 30.00 2.29 18.54
C ASP A 21 29.06 1.54 19.50
N GLU A 22 27.74 1.76 19.40
CA GLU A 22 26.75 1.03 20.19
C GLU A 22 26.68 -0.44 19.78
N LEU A 23 26.72 -0.75 18.47
CA LEU A 23 26.79 -2.12 17.96
C LEU A 23 28.03 -2.87 18.47
N ASN A 24 29.20 -2.23 18.37
CA ASN A 24 30.45 -2.81 18.84
C ASN A 24 30.45 -3.01 20.38
N THR A 25 29.88 -2.08 21.13
CA THR A 25 29.73 -2.19 22.59
C THR A 25 28.85 -3.39 22.95
N VAL A 26 27.73 -3.57 22.29
CA VAL A 26 26.80 -4.70 22.51
C VAL A 26 27.47 -6.02 22.10
N ALA A 27 28.13 -6.05 20.93
CA ALA A 27 28.83 -7.24 20.45
C ALA A 27 29.88 -7.74 21.47
N VAL A 28 30.74 -6.83 21.98
CA VAL A 28 31.78 -7.16 22.93
C VAL A 28 31.23 -7.48 24.31
N THR A 29 30.24 -6.70 24.81
CA THR A 29 29.73 -6.86 26.19
C THR A 29 28.88 -8.10 26.35
N LEU A 30 28.06 -8.43 25.35
CA LEU A 30 27.13 -9.56 25.38
C LEU A 30 27.61 -10.78 24.60
N GLY A 31 28.75 -10.67 23.92
CA GLY A 31 29.31 -11.76 23.11
C GLY A 31 28.47 -12.10 21.90
N VAL A 32 27.78 -11.09 21.29
CA VAL A 32 26.91 -11.28 20.15
C VAL A 32 27.69 -11.18 18.84
N GLU A 33 27.36 -12.07 17.89
CA GLU A 33 27.97 -12.05 16.56
C GLU A 33 27.69 -10.71 15.84
N PRO A 34 28.75 -9.95 15.46
CA PRO A 34 28.56 -8.63 14.85
C PRO A 34 27.78 -8.65 13.52
N SER A 35 27.84 -9.74 12.76
CA SER A 35 27.11 -9.93 11.52
C SER A 35 25.59 -9.94 11.78
N PHE A 36 25.15 -10.55 12.88
CA PHE A 36 23.76 -10.61 13.29
C PHE A 36 23.19 -9.24 13.66
N LEU A 37 23.99 -8.42 14.33
CA LEU A 37 23.59 -7.06 14.70
C LEU A 37 23.41 -6.16 13.47
N ARG A 38 24.23 -6.35 12.42
CA ARG A 38 24.18 -5.53 11.20
C ARG A 38 23.13 -6.00 10.21
N ALA A 39 22.77 -7.28 10.21
CA ALA A 39 21.83 -7.86 9.26
C ALA A 39 20.47 -7.10 9.23
N ALA A 40 19.93 -6.74 10.40
CA ALA A 40 18.67 -6.01 10.49
C ALA A 40 18.77 -4.50 10.20
N LEU A 41 19.95 -3.99 9.86
CA LEU A 41 20.18 -2.61 9.47
C LEU A 41 20.23 -2.42 7.94
N ASP A 42 20.04 -3.47 7.18
CA ASP A 42 19.81 -3.41 5.74
C ASP A 42 18.31 -3.31 5.50
N GLU A 43 17.85 -2.22 4.86
CA GLU A 43 16.42 -2.02 4.57
C GLU A 43 15.86 -3.06 3.59
N GLU A 44 16.72 -3.71 2.79
CA GLU A 44 16.35 -4.73 1.80
C GLU A 44 16.48 -6.17 2.35
N GLU A 45 16.85 -6.33 3.63
CA GLU A 45 17.00 -7.65 4.24
C GLU A 45 15.65 -8.38 4.31
N THR A 46 15.66 -9.67 4.02
CA THR A 46 14.45 -10.50 3.97
C THR A 46 14.30 -11.36 5.23
N SER A 47 13.04 -11.66 5.58
CA SER A 47 12.73 -12.53 6.71
C SER A 47 13.40 -13.89 6.58
N ARG A 48 14.24 -14.24 7.57
CA ARG A 48 15.01 -15.49 7.62
C ARG A 48 15.42 -15.85 9.05
N ILE A 49 15.97 -17.04 9.20
CA ILE A 49 16.56 -17.50 10.46
C ILE A 49 17.96 -18.00 10.18
N ASP A 50 18.91 -17.58 11.01
CA ASP A 50 20.28 -18.09 11.02
C ASP A 50 20.66 -18.52 12.43
N THR A 51 21.49 -19.55 12.52
CA THR A 51 22.02 -20.04 13.80
C THR A 51 23.52 -20.23 13.67
N GLU A 52 24.30 -19.59 14.56
CA GLU A 52 25.76 -19.66 14.62
C GLU A 52 26.18 -19.57 16.06
N ASP A 53 27.15 -20.42 16.48
CA ASP A 53 27.75 -20.45 17.80
C ASP A 53 26.75 -20.41 18.98
N GLY A 54 25.64 -21.14 18.86
CA GLY A 54 24.59 -21.18 19.90
C GLY A 54 23.71 -19.93 19.95
N GLN A 55 23.89 -18.99 19.05
CA GLN A 55 23.05 -17.80 18.89
C GLN A 55 22.09 -18.01 17.73
N THR A 56 20.88 -17.48 17.84
CA THR A 56 19.88 -17.53 16.77
C THR A 56 19.44 -16.13 16.40
N LEU A 57 19.60 -15.78 15.14
CA LEU A 57 19.05 -14.57 14.54
C LEU A 57 17.73 -14.91 13.84
N ILE A 58 16.69 -14.17 14.17
CA ILE A 58 15.40 -14.21 13.48
C ILE A 58 15.17 -12.82 12.89
N ILE A 59 15.08 -12.71 11.58
CA ILE A 59 14.68 -11.48 10.90
C ILE A 59 13.24 -11.62 10.48
N ILE A 60 12.43 -10.62 10.85
CA ILE A 60 11.01 -10.53 10.55
C ILE A 60 10.71 -9.12 10.06
N ASP A 61 9.93 -9.02 9.01
CA ASP A 61 9.43 -7.72 8.54
C ASP A 61 8.32 -7.21 9.46
N VAL A 62 8.44 -5.95 9.85
CA VAL A 62 7.41 -5.25 10.64
C VAL A 62 6.80 -4.13 9.83
N PRO A 63 5.47 -3.88 9.96
CA PRO A 63 4.83 -2.82 9.23
C PRO A 63 5.18 -1.44 9.80
N ALA A 64 5.50 -0.52 8.91
CA ALA A 64 5.81 0.87 9.21
C ALA A 64 4.84 1.83 8.50
N VAL A 65 4.73 3.04 9.01
CA VAL A 65 3.91 4.11 8.42
C VAL A 65 4.79 5.32 8.19
N GLU A 66 4.88 5.75 6.96
CA GLU A 66 5.52 7.00 6.57
C GLU A 66 4.44 8.07 6.39
N LYS A 67 4.62 9.21 7.04
CA LYS A 67 3.69 10.34 7.01
C LYS A 67 4.38 11.53 6.38
N ASP A 68 4.47 11.50 5.06
CA ASP A 68 4.81 12.68 4.28
C ASP A 68 3.51 13.31 3.73
N ASP A 69 3.47 13.74 2.47
CA ASP A 69 2.29 14.32 1.82
C ASP A 69 1.10 13.32 1.70
N ALA A 70 1.38 12.03 1.75
CA ALA A 70 0.39 10.95 1.80
C ALA A 70 0.77 9.91 2.88
N VAL A 71 -0.23 9.19 3.40
CA VAL A 71 0.02 8.07 4.31
C VAL A 71 0.42 6.85 3.46
N VAL A 72 1.69 6.50 3.49
CA VAL A 72 2.23 5.32 2.80
C VAL A 72 2.63 4.29 3.85
N TYR A 73 2.24 3.05 3.62
CA TYR A 73 2.65 1.93 4.46
C TYR A 73 3.80 1.19 3.79
N SER A 74 4.84 0.95 4.55
CA SER A 74 6.03 0.19 4.16
C SER A 74 6.30 -0.93 5.15
N THR A 75 7.37 -1.68 4.95
CA THR A 75 7.86 -2.67 5.90
C THR A 75 9.33 -2.43 6.19
N LEU A 76 9.76 -2.79 7.38
CA LEU A 76 11.14 -2.68 7.83
C LEU A 76 11.57 -3.99 8.48
N PRO A 77 12.82 -4.42 8.30
CA PRO A 77 13.34 -5.58 9.01
C PRO A 77 13.49 -5.29 10.51
N LEU A 78 13.10 -6.26 11.31
CA LEU A 78 13.34 -6.34 12.73
C LEU A 78 14.19 -7.59 13.00
N GLY A 79 15.42 -7.42 13.43
CA GLY A 79 16.28 -8.51 13.91
C GLY A 79 15.97 -8.82 15.36
N ILE A 80 15.76 -10.10 15.65
CA ILE A 80 15.62 -10.65 17.01
C ILE A 80 16.74 -11.65 17.19
N ILE A 81 17.72 -11.32 18.04
CA ILE A 81 18.85 -12.17 18.33
C ILE A 81 18.62 -12.81 19.69
N VAL A 82 18.68 -14.13 19.72
CA VAL A 82 18.49 -14.96 20.91
C VAL A 82 19.82 -15.59 21.28
N THR A 83 20.29 -15.30 22.48
CA THR A 83 21.45 -15.92 23.08
C THR A 83 21.04 -16.75 24.28
N ASP A 84 21.96 -17.49 24.89
CA ASP A 84 21.69 -18.25 26.12
C ASP A 84 21.19 -17.38 27.27
N LYS A 85 21.52 -16.10 27.28
CA LYS A 85 21.25 -15.19 28.42
C LYS A 85 20.35 -14.04 28.08
N HIS A 86 20.31 -13.55 26.83
CA HIS A 86 19.70 -12.30 26.45
C HIS A 86 18.85 -12.42 25.20
N ILE A 87 17.89 -11.51 25.06
CA ILE A 87 17.19 -11.23 23.83
C ILE A 87 17.62 -9.82 23.38
N ILE A 88 18.07 -9.70 22.13
CA ILE A 88 18.45 -8.40 21.56
C ILE A 88 17.58 -8.15 20.34
N THR A 89 16.97 -6.97 20.28
CA THR A 89 16.25 -6.52 19.09
C THR A 89 17.00 -5.39 18.43
N VAL A 90 17.06 -5.42 17.09
CA VAL A 90 17.72 -4.41 16.26
C VAL A 90 16.74 -3.95 15.19
N CYS A 91 16.54 -2.66 15.06
CA CYS A 91 15.65 -2.08 14.06
C CYS A 91 16.17 -0.72 13.56
N LEU A 92 15.97 -0.42 12.29
CA LEU A 92 16.37 0.83 11.65
C LEU A 92 15.59 2.07 12.13
N LYS A 93 14.33 1.90 12.50
CA LYS A 93 13.45 2.99 12.95
C LYS A 93 12.69 2.56 14.21
N GLU A 94 12.30 3.54 15.01
CA GLU A 94 11.42 3.26 16.15
C GLU A 94 10.09 2.70 15.65
N THR A 95 9.71 1.55 16.18
CA THR A 95 8.45 0.90 15.84
C THR A 95 7.49 0.98 17.03
N SER A 96 6.21 1.19 16.74
CA SER A 96 5.18 1.17 17.78
C SER A 96 5.09 -0.17 18.52
N ILE A 97 5.52 -1.26 17.88
CA ILE A 97 5.55 -2.60 18.48
C ILE A 97 6.58 -2.65 19.60
N LEU A 98 7.84 -2.28 19.32
CA LEU A 98 8.89 -2.26 20.33
C LEU A 98 8.59 -1.30 21.47
N LYS A 99 7.95 -0.17 21.16
CA LYS A 99 7.49 0.79 22.17
C LYS A 99 6.44 0.19 23.10
N ASP A 100 5.46 -0.55 22.57
CA ASP A 100 4.44 -1.21 23.39
C ASP A 100 5.07 -2.20 24.39
N PHE A 101 6.19 -2.87 24.02
CA PHE A 101 6.95 -3.73 24.94
C PHE A 101 7.73 -2.93 25.98
N GLN A 102 8.38 -1.83 25.58
CA GLN A 102 9.12 -0.95 26.48
C GLN A 102 8.22 -0.33 27.54
N ASP A 103 7.01 0.07 27.16
CA ASP A 103 6.00 0.68 28.02
C ASP A 103 5.24 -0.36 28.87
N GLY A 104 5.55 -1.67 28.73
CA GLY A 104 4.92 -2.75 29.47
C GLY A 104 3.43 -2.96 29.12
N LEU A 105 3.01 -2.53 27.93
CA LEU A 105 1.61 -2.63 27.50
C LEU A 105 1.22 -4.04 27.04
N VAL A 106 2.23 -4.89 26.75
CA VAL A 106 2.00 -6.27 26.33
C VAL A 106 1.95 -7.17 27.55
N ARG A 107 0.75 -7.67 27.86
CA ARG A 107 0.53 -8.59 28.97
C ARG A 107 1.20 -9.94 28.69
N PHE A 108 1.71 -10.61 29.74
CA PHE A 108 2.36 -11.93 29.71
C PHE A 108 3.71 -11.98 28.97
N ALA A 109 4.23 -10.87 28.49
CA ALA A 109 5.56 -10.79 27.86
C ALA A 109 6.65 -10.63 28.92
N GLU A 110 7.01 -11.75 29.58
CA GLU A 110 8.07 -11.79 30.59
C GLU A 110 9.40 -12.15 29.90
N THR A 111 10.44 -11.33 30.07
CA THR A 111 11.77 -11.54 29.46
C THR A 111 12.47 -12.81 29.92
N GLN A 112 12.11 -13.31 31.12
CA GLN A 112 12.62 -14.57 31.67
C GLN A 112 12.13 -15.79 30.87
N ARG A 113 10.91 -15.73 30.29
CA ARG A 113 10.37 -16.72 29.36
C ARG A 113 10.70 -16.33 27.93
N ARG A 114 11.94 -16.46 27.55
CA ARG A 114 12.48 -15.93 26.28
C ARG A 114 11.68 -16.33 25.05
N THR A 115 11.32 -17.61 24.91
CA THR A 115 10.54 -18.11 23.80
C THR A 115 9.16 -17.46 23.75
N SER A 116 8.41 -17.49 24.85
CA SER A 116 7.09 -16.84 24.91
C SER A 116 7.18 -15.33 24.64
N PHE A 117 8.23 -14.64 25.14
CA PHE A 117 8.45 -13.22 24.88
C PHE A 117 8.59 -12.93 23.37
N ILE A 118 9.40 -13.74 22.66
CA ILE A 118 9.58 -13.62 21.21
C ILE A 118 8.27 -13.90 20.47
N LEU A 119 7.55 -14.95 20.85
CA LEU A 119 6.28 -15.30 20.23
C LEU A 119 5.21 -14.21 20.44
N TYR A 120 5.14 -13.58 21.63
CA TYR A 120 4.29 -12.42 21.84
C TYR A 120 4.71 -11.24 20.95
N MET A 121 6.01 -11.04 20.74
CA MET A 121 6.48 -10.00 19.81
C MET A 121 6.01 -10.29 18.39
N LEU A 122 6.17 -11.52 17.90
CA LEU A 122 5.69 -11.94 16.58
C LEU A 122 4.17 -11.82 16.45
N LEU A 123 3.43 -12.13 17.51
CA LEU A 123 1.97 -11.93 17.55
C LEU A 123 1.59 -10.44 17.44
N GLN A 124 2.32 -9.55 18.12
CA GLN A 124 2.08 -8.11 17.99
C GLN A 124 2.43 -7.59 16.60
N VAL A 125 3.45 -8.14 15.94
CA VAL A 125 3.76 -7.84 14.54
C VAL A 125 2.57 -8.20 13.64
N ALA A 126 2.04 -9.43 13.74
CA ALA A 126 0.89 -9.87 12.95
C ALA A 126 -0.35 -9.01 13.21
N LYS A 127 -0.67 -8.71 14.46
CA LYS A 127 -1.79 -7.83 14.85
C LYS A 127 -1.61 -6.40 14.31
N ARG A 128 -0.39 -5.89 14.25
CA ARG A 128 -0.11 -4.56 13.69
C ARG A 128 -0.34 -4.53 12.17
N PHE A 129 0.04 -5.57 11.43
CA PHE A 129 -0.31 -5.71 10.02
C PHE A 129 -1.83 -5.68 9.82
N LEU A 130 -2.58 -6.47 10.59
CA LEU A 130 -4.05 -6.48 10.51
C LEU A 130 -4.67 -5.11 10.85
N GLN A 131 -4.09 -4.40 11.82
CA GLN A 131 -4.54 -3.06 12.17
C GLN A 131 -4.34 -2.08 11.01
N TYR A 132 -3.18 -2.12 10.34
CA TYR A 132 -2.89 -1.25 9.21
C TYR A 132 -3.69 -1.63 7.98
N LEU A 133 -3.93 -2.90 7.72
CA LEU A 133 -4.84 -3.35 6.65
C LEU A 133 -6.25 -2.80 6.84
N LYS A 134 -6.77 -2.79 8.09
CA LYS A 134 -8.06 -2.16 8.40
C LYS A 134 -8.04 -0.63 8.23
N GLN A 135 -6.89 0.02 8.40
CA GLN A 135 -6.75 1.46 8.11
C GLN A 135 -6.73 1.71 6.60
N ILE A 136 -6.01 0.89 5.84
CA ILE A 136 -5.99 0.93 4.37
C ILE A 136 -7.41 0.79 3.82
N ASP A 137 -8.21 -0.16 4.32
CA ASP A 137 -9.61 -0.33 3.93
C ASP A 137 -10.45 0.94 4.18
N LYS A 138 -10.27 1.59 5.33
CA LYS A 138 -10.97 2.85 5.62
C LYS A 138 -10.57 3.99 4.68
N ILE A 139 -9.26 4.09 4.37
CA ILE A 139 -8.74 5.10 3.43
C ILE A 139 -9.27 4.82 2.03
N TYR A 140 -9.23 3.56 1.59
CA TYR A 140 -9.80 3.11 0.32
C TYR A 140 -11.27 3.52 0.19
N ASN A 141 -12.12 3.16 1.16
CA ASN A 141 -13.55 3.48 1.15
C ASN A 141 -13.82 5.01 1.13
N TYR A 142 -12.95 5.81 1.75
CA TYR A 142 -13.02 7.27 1.64
C TYR A 142 -12.66 7.75 0.24
N MET A 143 -11.56 7.26 -0.34
CA MET A 143 -11.07 7.61 -1.68
C MET A 143 -12.08 7.25 -2.77
N GLU A 144 -12.66 6.06 -2.69
CA GLU A 144 -13.71 5.59 -3.59
C GLU A 144 -14.85 6.61 -3.68
N ARG A 145 -15.37 7.06 -2.54
CA ARG A 145 -16.44 8.06 -2.49
C ARG A 145 -16.04 9.43 -3.07
N GLN A 146 -14.78 9.83 -2.92
CA GLN A 146 -14.27 11.06 -3.49
C GLN A 146 -14.13 10.97 -5.02
N LEU A 147 -13.64 9.84 -5.54
CA LEU A 147 -13.52 9.59 -6.97
C LEU A 147 -14.87 9.67 -7.69
N TYR A 148 -15.93 9.09 -7.12
CA TYR A 148 -17.28 9.22 -7.68
C TYR A 148 -17.78 10.67 -7.75
N LYS A 149 -17.29 11.54 -6.86
CA LYS A 149 -17.71 12.94 -6.80
C LYS A 149 -16.88 13.88 -7.67
N SER A 150 -15.57 13.71 -7.71
CA SER A 150 -14.64 14.72 -8.25
C SER A 150 -13.83 14.28 -9.47
N GLN A 151 -13.67 12.97 -9.70
CA GLN A 151 -12.86 12.39 -10.78
C GLN A 151 -11.44 13.02 -10.91
N ARG A 152 -10.81 13.35 -9.79
CA ARG A 152 -9.50 14.00 -9.77
C ARG A 152 -8.37 12.98 -9.82
N ASN A 153 -7.30 13.30 -10.53
CA ASN A 153 -6.10 12.44 -10.63
C ASN A 153 -5.41 12.22 -9.28
N LYS A 154 -5.60 13.13 -8.30
CA LYS A 154 -4.98 13.01 -6.99
C LYS A 154 -5.44 11.76 -6.23
N GLU A 155 -6.74 11.49 -6.26
CA GLU A 155 -7.31 10.32 -5.60
C GLU A 155 -6.86 9.01 -6.25
N LEU A 156 -6.65 9.00 -7.58
CA LEU A 156 -6.07 7.85 -8.29
C LEU A 156 -4.62 7.59 -7.89
N ILE A 157 -3.81 8.64 -7.75
CA ILE A 157 -2.42 8.51 -7.29
C ILE A 157 -2.37 7.91 -5.88
N GLN A 158 -3.24 8.38 -4.98
CA GLN A 158 -3.31 7.84 -3.63
C GLN A 158 -3.77 6.37 -3.59
N LEU A 159 -4.64 5.93 -4.50
CA LEU A 159 -4.98 4.51 -4.64
C LEU A 159 -3.79 3.68 -5.11
N LEU A 160 -2.95 4.20 -6.02
CA LEU A 160 -1.70 3.55 -6.42
C LEU A 160 -0.72 3.40 -5.24
N ASP A 161 -0.62 4.41 -4.38
CA ASP A 161 0.23 4.35 -3.19
C ASP A 161 -0.28 3.29 -2.19
N LEU A 162 -1.60 3.14 -2.05
CA LEU A 162 -2.20 2.08 -1.24
C LEU A 162 -1.95 0.69 -1.85
N GLU A 163 -2.09 0.55 -3.18
CA GLU A 163 -1.80 -0.71 -3.88
C GLU A 163 -0.33 -1.11 -3.68
N LYS A 164 0.60 -0.18 -3.84
CA LYS A 164 2.03 -0.39 -3.55
C LYS A 164 2.26 -0.84 -2.11
N SER A 165 1.60 -0.21 -1.15
CA SER A 165 1.67 -0.60 0.26
C SER A 165 1.19 -2.04 0.51
N LEU A 166 0.11 -2.47 -0.17
CA LEU A 166 -0.40 -3.84 -0.08
C LEU A 166 0.54 -4.86 -0.71
N VAL A 167 1.26 -4.50 -1.78
CA VAL A 167 2.30 -5.36 -2.37
C VAL A 167 3.43 -5.58 -1.38
N TYR A 168 3.92 -4.53 -0.71
CA TYR A 168 4.94 -4.68 0.34
C TYR A 168 4.43 -5.57 1.47
N PHE A 169 3.23 -5.31 2.00
CA PHE A 169 2.65 -6.11 3.08
C PHE A 169 2.51 -7.59 2.70
N ASN A 170 2.01 -7.87 1.49
CA ASN A 170 1.84 -9.23 1.03
C ASN A 170 3.18 -9.97 0.89
N THR A 171 4.20 -9.30 0.36
CA THR A 171 5.54 -9.88 0.20
C THR A 171 6.16 -10.16 1.56
N SER A 172 6.16 -9.21 2.47
CA SER A 172 6.71 -9.33 3.81
C SER A 172 5.97 -10.35 4.66
N LEU A 173 4.63 -10.36 4.63
CA LEU A 173 3.82 -11.35 5.36
C LEU A 173 4.08 -12.78 4.89
N LYS A 174 4.25 -13.01 3.58
CA LYS A 174 4.60 -14.33 3.05
C LYS A 174 6.01 -14.77 3.47
N ALA A 175 6.99 -13.86 3.48
CA ALA A 175 8.32 -14.13 3.97
C ALA A 175 8.30 -14.45 5.48
N ASN A 176 7.53 -13.69 6.25
CA ASN A 176 7.31 -13.94 7.66
C ASN A 176 6.66 -15.31 7.91
N GLU A 177 5.62 -15.69 7.15
CA GLU A 177 4.97 -16.99 7.26
C GLU A 177 5.97 -18.14 7.10
N VAL A 178 6.80 -18.08 6.05
CA VAL A 178 7.83 -19.10 5.79
C VAL A 178 8.82 -19.19 6.97
N THR A 179 9.19 -18.06 7.53
CA THR A 179 10.11 -17.99 8.69
C THR A 179 9.47 -18.57 9.95
N LEU A 180 8.20 -18.24 10.22
CA LEU A 180 7.44 -18.80 11.34
C LEU A 180 7.23 -20.33 11.21
N GLU A 181 6.94 -20.81 10.00
CA GLU A 181 6.85 -22.27 9.75
C GLU A 181 8.17 -23.00 9.98
N LYS A 182 9.31 -22.36 9.69
CA LYS A 182 10.64 -22.93 10.02
C LYS A 182 10.83 -23.02 11.54
N ILE A 183 10.38 -22.02 12.31
CA ILE A 183 10.41 -22.06 13.77
C ILE A 183 9.60 -23.25 14.29
N LEU A 184 8.38 -23.43 13.76
CA LEU A 184 7.48 -24.49 14.19
C LEU A 184 8.06 -25.91 13.92
N ARG A 185 8.71 -26.09 12.76
CA ARG A 185 9.21 -27.41 12.31
C ARG A 185 10.66 -27.70 12.76
N GLY A 186 11.46 -26.64 12.98
CA GLY A 186 12.92 -26.75 12.93
C GLY A 186 13.63 -26.98 14.26
N ARG A 187 12.95 -26.97 15.41
CA ARG A 187 13.58 -27.02 16.76
C ARG A 187 14.69 -25.94 16.95
N ILE A 188 14.58 -24.84 16.25
CA ILE A 188 15.55 -23.73 16.24
C ILE A 188 15.52 -23.00 17.58
N ILE A 189 14.35 -22.88 18.18
CA ILE A 189 14.13 -22.36 19.52
C ILE A 189 13.43 -23.46 20.32
N THR A 190 13.78 -23.59 21.61
CA THR A 190 13.10 -24.54 22.50
C THR A 190 11.66 -24.10 22.71
N LEU A 191 10.70 -24.82 22.13
CA LEU A 191 9.27 -24.60 22.31
C LEU A 191 8.76 -25.50 23.42
N TYR A 192 8.00 -24.93 24.35
CA TYR A 192 7.20 -25.66 25.34
C TYR A 192 5.79 -25.89 24.78
N GLU A 193 4.98 -26.71 25.46
CA GLU A 193 3.64 -27.04 24.97
C GLU A 193 2.75 -25.80 24.77
N GLU A 194 2.80 -24.85 25.70
CA GLU A 194 2.10 -23.56 25.62
C GLU A 194 2.61 -22.66 24.47
N ASP A 195 3.90 -22.77 24.11
CA ASP A 195 4.51 -22.00 23.04
C ASP A 195 4.07 -22.50 21.66
N HIS A 196 3.75 -23.78 21.50
CA HIS A 196 3.22 -24.33 20.26
C HIS A 196 1.86 -23.71 19.92
N ASP A 197 0.95 -23.64 20.87
CA ASP A 197 -0.38 -23.05 20.67
C ASP A 197 -0.25 -21.55 20.34
N LEU A 198 0.66 -20.84 21.03
CA LEU A 198 0.92 -19.43 20.75
C LEU A 198 1.51 -19.19 19.35
N LEU A 199 2.41 -20.06 18.90
CA LEU A 199 2.97 -19.96 17.55
C LEU A 199 1.96 -20.29 16.47
N GLU A 200 1.04 -21.25 16.72
CA GLU A 200 -0.08 -21.50 15.83
C GLU A 200 -1.03 -20.30 15.73
N ASP A 201 -1.30 -19.63 16.84
CA ASP A 201 -2.07 -18.39 16.84
C ASP A 201 -1.39 -17.30 16.01
N VAL A 202 -0.06 -17.14 16.12
CA VAL A 202 0.70 -16.20 15.28
C VAL A 202 0.55 -16.52 13.79
N LEU A 203 0.66 -17.79 13.42
CA LEU A 203 0.51 -18.23 12.03
C LEU A 203 -0.91 -17.98 11.50
N ILE A 204 -1.94 -18.19 12.32
CA ILE A 204 -3.33 -17.89 11.95
C ILE A 204 -3.50 -16.39 11.65
N GLU A 205 -3.00 -15.51 12.53
CA GLU A 205 -3.09 -14.06 12.34
C GLU A 205 -2.30 -13.60 11.09
N VAL A 206 -1.12 -14.17 10.84
CA VAL A 206 -0.31 -13.86 9.65
C VAL A 206 -1.05 -14.30 8.37
N ARG A 207 -1.60 -15.52 8.33
CA ARG A 207 -2.37 -16.01 7.19
C ARG A 207 -3.62 -15.17 6.94
N GLN A 208 -4.31 -14.77 8.00
CA GLN A 208 -5.43 -13.85 7.88
C GLN A 208 -4.99 -12.50 7.27
N ALA A 209 -3.84 -11.97 7.68
CA ALA A 209 -3.30 -10.74 7.12
C ALA A 209 -2.94 -10.88 5.63
N ILE A 210 -2.35 -12.01 5.22
CA ILE A 210 -2.07 -12.31 3.80
C ILE A 210 -3.35 -12.31 2.97
N GLU A 211 -4.38 -13.01 3.43
CA GLU A 211 -5.67 -13.06 2.73
C GLU A 211 -6.31 -11.68 2.62
N MET A 212 -6.30 -10.89 3.70
CA MET A 212 -6.81 -9.52 3.68
C MET A 212 -6.02 -8.63 2.72
N ALA A 213 -4.69 -8.73 2.69
CA ALA A 213 -3.85 -7.97 1.76
C ALA A 213 -4.16 -8.32 0.31
N ASN A 214 -4.31 -9.62 -0.01
CA ASN A 214 -4.68 -10.09 -1.34
C ASN A 214 -6.06 -9.57 -1.78
N ILE A 215 -7.06 -9.65 -0.89
CA ILE A 215 -8.43 -9.18 -1.16
C ILE A 215 -8.41 -7.68 -1.44
N TYR A 216 -7.78 -6.88 -0.58
CA TYR A 216 -7.73 -5.43 -0.76
C TYR A 216 -6.95 -5.01 -2.01
N SER A 217 -5.84 -5.69 -2.32
CA SER A 217 -5.10 -5.47 -3.57
C SER A 217 -6.00 -5.72 -4.79
N SER A 218 -6.73 -6.83 -4.80
CA SER A 218 -7.65 -7.17 -5.90
C SER A 218 -8.79 -6.14 -6.04
N ILE A 219 -9.33 -5.65 -4.92
CA ILE A 219 -10.38 -4.63 -4.91
C ILE A 219 -9.84 -3.30 -5.47
N ILE A 220 -8.66 -2.86 -5.06
CA ILE A 220 -8.06 -1.60 -5.52
C ILE A 220 -7.75 -1.68 -7.02
N SER A 221 -7.11 -2.78 -7.48
CA SER A 221 -6.83 -2.99 -8.91
C SER A 221 -8.12 -2.99 -9.74
N GLY A 222 -9.15 -3.72 -9.32
CA GLY A 222 -10.45 -3.73 -10.00
C GLY A 222 -11.13 -2.35 -10.04
N MET A 223 -10.99 -1.57 -8.98
CA MET A 223 -11.49 -0.19 -8.93
C MET A 223 -10.75 0.70 -9.94
N MET A 224 -9.44 0.61 -10.04
CA MET A 224 -8.64 1.38 -11.01
C MET A 224 -9.05 1.08 -12.45
N ASP A 225 -9.27 -0.19 -12.79
CA ASP A 225 -9.76 -0.61 -14.11
C ASP A 225 -11.17 -0.06 -14.40
N ALA A 226 -12.05 -0.10 -13.41
CA ALA A 226 -13.38 0.46 -13.51
C ALA A 226 -13.33 1.98 -13.77
N PHE A 227 -12.46 2.72 -13.05
CA PHE A 227 -12.30 4.16 -13.27
C PHE A 227 -11.69 4.49 -14.63
N ALA A 228 -10.72 3.73 -15.12
CA ALA A 228 -10.19 3.89 -16.46
C ALA A 228 -11.30 3.77 -17.52
N SER A 229 -12.19 2.80 -17.34
CA SER A 229 -13.38 2.63 -18.20
C SER A 229 -14.35 3.80 -18.11
N VAL A 230 -14.63 4.32 -16.92
CA VAL A 230 -15.51 5.49 -16.70
C VAL A 230 -14.91 6.73 -17.36
N ILE A 231 -13.61 6.98 -17.19
CA ILE A 231 -12.90 8.12 -17.80
C ILE A 231 -12.99 8.03 -19.34
N SER A 232 -12.72 6.84 -19.90
CA SER A 232 -12.84 6.59 -21.36
C SER A 232 -14.26 6.84 -21.87
N ASN A 233 -15.27 6.38 -21.14
CA ASN A 233 -16.67 6.62 -21.51
C ASN A 233 -17.03 8.12 -21.46
N ASN A 234 -16.60 8.83 -20.41
CA ASN A 234 -16.83 10.27 -20.29
C ASN A 234 -16.16 11.05 -21.43
N LEU A 235 -14.93 10.66 -21.80
CA LEU A 235 -14.25 11.25 -22.95
C LEU A 235 -15.02 11.02 -24.25
N ASN A 236 -15.57 9.82 -24.46
CA ASN A 236 -16.42 9.52 -25.62
C ASN A 236 -17.68 10.39 -25.65
N VAL A 237 -18.33 10.60 -24.50
CA VAL A 237 -19.51 11.49 -24.41
C VAL A 237 -19.13 12.93 -24.76
N ILE A 238 -18.04 13.45 -24.22
CA ILE A 238 -17.55 14.81 -24.54
C ILE A 238 -17.24 14.93 -26.04
N MET A 239 -16.56 13.94 -26.61
CA MET A 239 -16.22 13.92 -28.05
C MET A 239 -17.48 13.87 -28.93
N LYS A 240 -18.50 13.07 -28.56
CA LYS A 240 -19.78 13.05 -29.26
C LYS A 240 -20.46 14.42 -29.26
N VAL A 241 -20.54 15.06 -28.11
CA VAL A 241 -21.17 16.41 -27.98
C VAL A 241 -20.38 17.43 -28.79
N LEU A 242 -19.06 17.45 -28.68
CA LEU A 242 -18.20 18.38 -29.41
C LEU A 242 -18.36 18.20 -30.93
N THR A 243 -18.31 16.95 -31.39
CA THR A 243 -18.51 16.63 -32.83
C THR A 243 -19.88 17.07 -33.33
N SER A 244 -20.93 16.80 -32.53
CA SER A 244 -22.30 17.20 -32.89
C SER A 244 -22.45 18.72 -32.99
N ILE A 245 -21.91 19.48 -32.04
CA ILE A 245 -21.88 20.93 -32.07
C ILE A 245 -21.11 21.43 -33.31
N THR A 246 -19.96 20.87 -33.61
CA THR A 246 -19.15 21.24 -34.77
C THR A 246 -19.89 21.02 -36.07
N ILE A 247 -20.54 19.85 -36.24
CA ILE A 247 -21.37 19.57 -37.42
C ILE A 247 -22.48 20.63 -37.59
N LEU A 248 -23.21 20.94 -36.52
CA LEU A 248 -24.30 21.91 -36.55
C LEU A 248 -23.82 23.33 -36.89
N LEU A 249 -22.65 23.73 -36.36
CA LEU A 249 -22.06 25.05 -36.67
C LEU A 249 -21.45 25.15 -38.08
N THR A 250 -21.02 24.02 -38.65
CA THR A 250 -20.46 24.00 -40.01
C THR A 250 -21.53 24.18 -41.07
N ILE A 251 -22.78 23.72 -40.84
CA ILE A 251 -23.86 23.82 -41.82
C ILE A 251 -24.14 25.28 -42.25
N PRO A 252 -24.39 26.25 -41.38
CA PRO A 252 -24.58 27.65 -41.79
C PRO A 252 -23.37 28.19 -42.55
N ASN A 253 -22.17 27.83 -42.11
CA ASN A 253 -20.92 28.31 -42.72
C ASN A 253 -20.79 27.87 -44.18
N ILE A 254 -21.18 26.62 -44.49
CA ILE A 254 -21.23 26.12 -45.87
C ILE A 254 -22.20 26.94 -46.72
N PHE A 255 -23.42 27.16 -46.26
CA PHE A 255 -24.42 27.90 -47.03
C PHE A 255 -24.05 29.37 -47.22
N PHE A 256 -23.57 30.05 -46.16
CA PHE A 256 -23.17 31.44 -46.25
C PHE A 256 -21.91 31.62 -47.11
N SER A 257 -20.97 30.67 -47.04
CA SER A 257 -19.79 30.68 -47.91
C SER A 257 -20.17 30.48 -49.38
N PHE A 258 -21.08 29.55 -49.66
CA PHE A 258 -21.55 29.29 -51.02
C PHE A 258 -22.29 30.49 -51.63
N TYR A 259 -23.21 31.12 -50.88
CA TYR A 259 -23.90 32.32 -51.36
C TYR A 259 -23.10 33.61 -51.26
N GLY A 260 -21.94 33.61 -50.60
CA GLY A 260 -20.97 34.71 -50.59
C GLY A 260 -19.96 34.66 -51.73
N MET A 261 -20.01 33.65 -52.59
CA MET A 261 -19.12 33.56 -53.77
C MET A 261 -19.54 34.52 -54.88
N ASN A 262 -18.57 35.07 -55.61
CA ASN A 262 -18.80 35.94 -56.77
C ASN A 262 -19.18 35.11 -58.04
N VAL A 263 -20.25 34.34 -57.96
CA VAL A 263 -20.76 33.50 -59.05
C VAL A 263 -22.08 34.07 -59.51
N ALA A 264 -22.26 34.28 -60.83
CA ALA A 264 -23.49 34.76 -61.41
C ALA A 264 -24.60 33.65 -61.45
N ASN A 265 -25.83 34.00 -61.28
CA ASN A 265 -27.02 33.13 -61.39
C ASN A 265 -27.11 32.03 -60.29
N LEU A 266 -26.86 32.38 -59.04
CA LEU A 266 -27.18 31.47 -57.93
C LEU A 266 -28.70 31.34 -57.77
N PRO A 267 -29.24 30.16 -57.41
CA PRO A 267 -30.67 29.97 -57.17
C PRO A 267 -31.18 30.90 -56.08
N LEU A 268 -32.22 31.69 -56.33
CA LEU A 268 -32.87 32.57 -55.33
C LEU A 268 -31.92 33.61 -54.69
N ASP A 269 -30.91 34.08 -55.38
CA ASP A 269 -29.93 35.09 -54.94
C ASP A 269 -30.57 36.45 -54.62
N GLN A 270 -31.75 36.74 -55.19
CA GLN A 270 -32.58 37.94 -54.89
C GLN A 270 -33.09 37.99 -53.44
N PHE A 271 -33.13 36.84 -52.75
CA PHE A 271 -33.68 36.74 -51.38
C PHE A 271 -32.61 36.54 -50.35
N TRP A 272 -32.20 37.60 -49.69
CA TRP A 272 -31.13 37.58 -48.69
C TRP A 272 -31.38 36.59 -47.53
N TRP A 273 -32.63 36.32 -47.17
CA TRP A 273 -33.04 35.39 -46.11
C TRP A 273 -32.98 33.90 -46.52
N PHE A 274 -32.89 33.62 -47.83
CA PHE A 274 -32.94 32.24 -48.34
C PHE A 274 -31.83 31.32 -47.82
N PRO A 275 -30.54 31.72 -47.81
CA PRO A 275 -29.47 30.90 -47.23
C PRO A 275 -29.68 30.63 -45.73
N LEU A 276 -30.23 31.60 -44.99
CA LEU A 276 -30.56 31.47 -43.58
C LEU A 276 -31.69 30.44 -43.35
N ALA A 277 -32.76 30.51 -44.10
CA ALA A 277 -33.86 29.57 -43.98
C ALA A 277 -33.44 28.14 -44.38
N LEU A 278 -32.69 28.02 -45.45
CA LEU A 278 -32.17 26.71 -45.92
C LEU A 278 -31.23 26.07 -44.89
N SER A 279 -30.30 26.85 -44.36
CA SER A 279 -29.41 26.36 -43.30
C SER A 279 -30.19 25.94 -42.05
N GLY A 280 -31.22 26.68 -41.65
CA GLY A 280 -32.09 26.35 -40.50
C GLY A 280 -32.82 25.03 -40.68
N VAL A 281 -33.37 24.77 -41.86
CA VAL A 281 -34.03 23.49 -42.17
C VAL A 281 -33.04 22.32 -42.12
N VAL A 282 -31.85 22.47 -42.71
CA VAL A 282 -30.82 21.43 -42.69
C VAL A 282 -30.30 21.16 -41.27
N ILE A 283 -30.07 22.22 -40.47
CA ILE A 283 -29.72 22.08 -39.04
C ILE A 283 -30.76 21.26 -38.29
N LEU A 284 -32.03 21.56 -38.50
CA LEU A 284 -33.13 20.86 -37.82
C LEU A 284 -33.19 19.39 -38.20
N VAL A 285 -33.02 19.05 -39.47
CA VAL A 285 -32.96 17.65 -39.95
C VAL A 285 -31.77 16.93 -39.37
N VAL A 286 -30.56 17.54 -39.42
CA VAL A 286 -29.33 16.94 -38.90
C VAL A 286 -29.42 16.78 -37.38
N ALA A 287 -29.96 17.76 -36.64
CA ALA A 287 -30.14 17.66 -35.18
C ALA A 287 -31.09 16.50 -34.81
N ILE A 288 -32.17 16.28 -35.58
CA ILE A 288 -33.07 15.12 -35.38
C ILE A 288 -32.33 13.80 -35.63
N ILE A 289 -31.48 13.73 -36.66
CA ILE A 289 -30.68 12.54 -36.98
C ILE A 289 -29.67 12.27 -35.87
N LEU A 290 -28.92 13.30 -35.40
CA LEU A 290 -27.96 13.19 -34.34
C LEU A 290 -28.62 12.73 -33.04
N LYS A 291 -29.77 13.28 -32.70
CA LYS A 291 -30.55 12.85 -31.51
C LYS A 291 -31.04 11.41 -31.62
N LYS A 292 -31.48 10.97 -32.80
CA LYS A 292 -31.90 9.56 -33.04
C LYS A 292 -30.71 8.56 -32.91
N ARG A 293 -29.50 9.04 -33.10
CA ARG A 293 -28.24 8.21 -33.01
C ARG A 293 -27.55 8.30 -31.66
N ASP A 294 -28.17 8.88 -30.64
CA ASP A 294 -27.60 9.09 -29.31
C ASP A 294 -26.20 9.78 -29.35
N LEU A 295 -26.07 10.76 -30.27
CA LEU A 295 -24.88 11.58 -30.39
C LEU A 295 -25.01 12.93 -29.64
N PHE A 296 -26.14 13.15 -29.03
CA PHE A 296 -26.46 14.28 -28.14
C PHE A 296 -26.81 13.76 -26.77
#